data_11e06fca070e931539a45a912b39513d
#
_entry.id   11e06fca070e931539a45a912b39513d
#
_cell.length_a   1.000
_cell.length_b   1.000
_cell.length_c   1.000
_cell.angle_alpha   90.00
_cell.angle_beta   90.00
_cell.angle_gamma   90.00
#
_symmetry.space_group_name_H-M   'P 1'
#
loop_
_entity.id
_entity.type
_entity.pdbx_description
1 polymer ?
#
loop_
_entity_poly.entity_id
_entity_poly.type
_entity_poly.pdbx_seq_one_letter_code
_entity_poly.pdbx_strand_id
1 'polypeptide(L)'
;ESDDTNFLQKLKEQIPAFLYYLQHRTLSTNKEGRMWFHPTLIRTEALDRIIQCNRNHTELDMVELIRDIMETQGVDKVSFIPQDLIPLLTMNGVKVEQWQIRKVVKDVWRLTPAHNALTYLAYQCDYTKPGRVSSISRVGRFYTVTKEFIDSLGL
;
A
#
# COMPACT_ATOMS: atom_id res chain seq x y z
N GLU A 1 -16.34 -33.48 22.73
CA GLU A 1 -17.24 -33.34 21.56
C GLU A 1 -17.27 -34.71 20.88
N SER A 2 -18.44 -35.38 20.87
CA SER A 2 -18.55 -36.65 20.17
C SER A 2 -18.86 -36.38 18.69
N ASP A 3 -18.07 -36.95 17.81
CA ASP A 3 -18.29 -36.91 16.37
C ASP A 3 -19.68 -37.49 16.04
N ASP A 4 -20.52 -36.72 15.31
CA ASP A 4 -21.84 -37.20 14.87
C ASP A 4 -21.65 -38.16 13.69
N THR A 5 -21.68 -39.45 13.97
CA THR A 5 -21.55 -40.53 12.98
C THR A 5 -22.59 -40.45 11.85
N ASN A 6 -23.72 -39.76 12.06
CA ASN A 6 -24.80 -39.59 11.08
C ASN A 6 -24.72 -38.24 10.34
N PHE A 7 -23.68 -37.44 10.57
CA PHE A 7 -23.54 -36.11 9.96
C PHE A 7 -23.65 -36.14 8.44
N LEU A 8 -22.96 -37.08 7.80
CA LEU A 8 -22.98 -37.24 6.34
C LEU A 8 -24.36 -37.53 5.79
N GLN A 9 -25.14 -38.38 6.49
CA GLN A 9 -26.51 -38.72 6.11
C GLN A 9 -27.43 -37.50 6.24
N LYS A 10 -27.37 -36.81 7.37
CA LYS A 10 -28.10 -35.54 7.58
C LYS A 10 -27.79 -34.48 6.53
N LEU A 11 -26.52 -34.38 6.13
CA LEU A 11 -26.10 -33.44 5.10
C LEU A 11 -26.68 -33.79 3.73
N LYS A 12 -26.69 -35.11 3.36
CA LYS A 12 -27.30 -35.58 2.11
C LYS A 12 -28.81 -35.30 2.06
N GLU A 13 -29.52 -35.47 3.16
CA GLU A 13 -30.97 -35.20 3.25
C GLU A 13 -31.30 -33.71 3.08
N GLN A 14 -30.35 -32.79 3.41
CA GLN A 14 -30.52 -31.35 3.25
C GLN A 14 -30.19 -30.85 1.83
N ILE A 15 -29.49 -31.63 1.01
CA ILE A 15 -29.10 -31.23 -0.35
C ILE A 15 -30.30 -30.76 -1.20
N PRO A 16 -31.43 -31.45 -1.26
CA PRO A 16 -32.58 -31.04 -2.07
C PRO A 16 -33.12 -29.67 -1.66
N ALA A 17 -33.25 -29.44 -0.35
CA ALA A 17 -33.72 -28.16 0.19
C ALA A 17 -32.72 -27.02 -0.12
N PHE A 18 -31.43 -27.29 -0.02
CA PHE A 18 -30.40 -26.34 -0.37
C PHE A 18 -30.40 -26.01 -1.86
N LEU A 19 -30.54 -27.02 -2.73
CA LEU A 19 -30.62 -26.79 -4.18
C LEU A 19 -31.88 -25.98 -4.55
N TYR A 20 -33.02 -26.28 -3.92
CA TYR A 20 -34.24 -25.50 -4.09
C TYR A 20 -34.04 -24.05 -3.69
N TYR A 21 -33.40 -23.79 -2.53
CA TYR A 21 -33.06 -22.44 -2.09
C TYR A 21 -32.15 -21.72 -3.12
N LEU A 22 -31.10 -22.39 -3.63
CA LEU A 22 -30.20 -21.80 -4.61
C LEU A 22 -30.91 -21.45 -5.93
N GLN A 23 -31.81 -22.32 -6.41
CA GLN A 23 -32.59 -22.08 -7.63
C GLN A 23 -33.50 -20.85 -7.54
N HIS A 24 -34.07 -20.62 -6.35
CA HIS A 24 -35.06 -19.55 -6.12
C HIS A 24 -34.45 -18.29 -5.53
N ARG A 25 -33.14 -18.31 -5.23
CA ARG A 25 -32.45 -17.15 -4.67
C ARG A 25 -32.29 -16.07 -5.73
N THR A 26 -32.83 -14.92 -5.47
CA THR A 26 -32.51 -13.70 -6.24
C THR A 26 -31.22 -13.10 -5.71
N LEU A 27 -30.29 -12.82 -6.61
CA LEU A 27 -29.04 -12.15 -6.27
C LEU A 27 -29.30 -10.66 -6.05
N SER A 28 -28.70 -10.10 -5.01
CA SER A 28 -28.84 -8.67 -4.68
C SER A 28 -28.01 -7.76 -5.59
N THR A 29 -27.18 -8.34 -6.46
CA THR A 29 -26.30 -7.60 -7.36
C THR A 29 -26.43 -8.10 -8.78
N ASN A 30 -26.38 -7.19 -9.77
CA ASN A 30 -26.32 -7.55 -11.17
C ASN A 30 -24.97 -8.17 -11.51
N LYS A 31 -25.00 -9.22 -12.34
CA LYS A 31 -23.80 -9.87 -12.83
C LYS A 31 -23.16 -9.01 -13.91
N GLU A 32 -22.08 -8.33 -13.58
CA GLU A 32 -21.36 -7.42 -14.50
C GLU A 32 -20.12 -8.05 -15.14
N GLY A 33 -19.72 -9.26 -14.73
CA GLY A 33 -18.54 -9.94 -15.26
C GLY A 33 -18.12 -11.16 -14.44
N ARG A 34 -16.87 -11.60 -14.61
CA ARG A 34 -16.31 -12.74 -13.90
C ARG A 34 -16.23 -12.52 -12.38
N MET A 35 -16.02 -11.27 -11.96
CA MET A 35 -16.00 -10.80 -10.58
C MET A 35 -17.13 -9.77 -10.42
N TRP A 36 -18.33 -10.26 -10.26
CA TRP A 36 -19.58 -9.47 -10.28
C TRP A 36 -19.93 -8.75 -8.97
N PHE A 37 -19.03 -8.76 -8.03
CA PHE A 37 -19.20 -7.97 -6.81
C PHE A 37 -18.39 -6.68 -6.93
N HIS A 38 -19.06 -5.55 -6.73
CA HIS A 38 -18.34 -4.29 -6.62
C HIS A 38 -17.38 -4.34 -5.42
N PRO A 39 -16.15 -3.84 -5.52
CA PRO A 39 -15.16 -3.89 -4.45
C PRO A 39 -15.67 -3.41 -3.08
N THR A 40 -16.55 -2.42 -3.06
CA THR A 40 -17.14 -1.89 -1.81
C THR A 40 -18.05 -2.90 -1.09
N LEU A 41 -18.65 -3.84 -1.82
CA LEU A 41 -19.54 -4.87 -1.23
C LEU A 41 -18.76 -6.03 -0.57
N ILE A 42 -17.53 -6.24 -1.00
CA ILE A 42 -16.66 -7.29 -0.47
C ILE A 42 -15.62 -6.75 0.51
N ARG A 43 -15.54 -5.43 0.66
CA ARG A 43 -14.63 -4.80 1.60
C ARG A 43 -15.15 -4.99 3.03
N THR A 44 -14.45 -5.82 3.78
CA THR A 44 -14.73 -6.09 5.19
C THR A 44 -13.56 -5.60 6.04
N GLU A 45 -13.81 -5.32 7.32
CA GLU A 45 -12.76 -4.95 8.27
C GLU A 45 -11.65 -6.02 8.34
N ALA A 46 -12.02 -7.31 8.25
CA ALA A 46 -11.06 -8.40 8.21
C ALA A 46 -10.18 -8.35 6.96
N LEU A 47 -10.74 -8.01 5.79
CA LEU A 47 -9.97 -7.84 4.55
C LEU A 47 -9.02 -6.64 4.67
N ASP A 48 -9.48 -5.53 5.23
CA ASP A 48 -8.64 -4.36 5.47
C ASP A 48 -7.47 -4.68 6.40
N ARG A 49 -7.71 -5.45 7.48
CA ARG A 49 -6.63 -5.94 8.37
C ARG A 49 -5.63 -6.83 7.63
N ILE A 50 -6.09 -7.76 6.78
CA ILE A 50 -5.20 -8.62 5.99
C ILE A 50 -4.36 -7.78 5.02
N ILE A 51 -4.96 -6.80 4.34
CA ILE A 51 -4.25 -5.90 3.45
C ILE A 51 -3.18 -5.12 4.22
N GLN A 52 -3.50 -4.61 5.40
CA GLN A 52 -2.54 -3.90 6.26
C GLN A 52 -1.40 -4.80 6.73
N CYS A 53 -1.71 -6.04 7.17
CA CYS A 53 -0.68 -7.01 7.59
C CYS A 53 0.24 -7.46 6.45
N ASN A 54 -0.23 -7.44 5.21
CA ASN A 54 0.54 -7.81 4.02
C ASN A 54 1.26 -6.64 3.35
N ARG A 55 1.21 -5.44 3.94
CA ARG A 55 1.96 -4.29 3.41
C ARG A 55 3.45 -4.56 3.44
N ASN A 56 4.11 -4.12 2.41
CA ASN A 56 5.55 -4.25 2.28
C ASN A 56 6.24 -3.36 3.33
N HIS A 57 7.11 -3.94 4.17
CA HIS A 57 7.90 -3.18 5.15
C HIS A 57 8.59 -1.97 4.51
N THR A 58 9.12 -2.13 3.29
CA THR A 58 9.73 -1.01 2.55
C THR A 58 8.75 0.16 2.34
N GLU A 59 7.47 -0.11 2.13
CA GLU A 59 6.45 0.94 2.01
C GLU A 59 6.27 1.70 3.31
N LEU A 60 6.17 0.98 4.43
CA LEU A 60 6.02 1.57 5.76
C LEU A 60 7.22 2.48 6.09
N ASP A 61 8.43 1.95 5.90
CA ASP A 61 9.67 2.69 6.15
C ASP A 61 9.79 3.95 5.26
N MET A 62 9.34 3.87 4.01
CA MET A 62 9.31 5.01 3.09
C MET A 62 8.30 6.08 3.51
N VAL A 63 7.11 5.67 3.96
CA VAL A 63 6.07 6.60 4.43
C VAL A 63 6.53 7.31 5.69
N GLU A 64 7.10 6.58 6.66
CA GLU A 64 7.64 7.14 7.89
C GLU A 64 8.75 8.16 7.59
N LEU A 65 9.72 7.78 6.75
CA LEU A 65 10.79 8.67 6.33
C LEU A 65 10.27 9.95 5.66
N ILE A 66 9.33 9.83 4.71
CA ILE A 66 8.79 10.99 3.98
C ILE A 66 8.01 11.89 4.93
N ARG A 67 7.27 11.34 5.88
CA ARG A 67 6.53 12.10 6.90
C ARG A 67 7.49 12.87 7.81
N ASP A 68 8.56 12.20 8.25
CA ASP A 68 9.62 12.84 9.07
C ASP A 68 10.30 14.00 8.31
N ILE A 69 10.60 13.82 7.02
CA ILE A 69 11.13 14.90 6.18
C ILE A 69 10.13 16.07 6.09
N MET A 70 8.85 15.79 5.85
CA MET A 70 7.82 16.82 5.75
C MET A 70 7.70 17.62 7.06
N GLU A 71 7.69 16.94 8.20
CA GLU A 71 7.60 17.56 9.52
C GLU A 71 8.85 18.37 9.85
N THR A 72 10.03 17.79 9.65
CA THR A 72 11.32 18.43 10.00
C THR A 72 11.60 19.64 9.13
N GLN A 73 11.26 19.59 7.84
CA GLN A 73 11.51 20.67 6.88
C GLN A 73 10.31 21.64 6.73
N GLY A 74 9.16 21.33 7.33
CA GLY A 74 7.95 22.15 7.24
C GLY A 74 7.40 22.24 5.81
N VAL A 75 7.44 21.15 5.04
CA VAL A 75 7.02 21.11 3.63
C VAL A 75 5.84 20.17 3.43
N ASP A 76 4.91 20.54 2.55
CA ASP A 76 3.72 19.72 2.24
C ASP A 76 3.95 18.76 1.08
N LYS A 77 5.12 18.80 0.45
CA LYS A 77 5.49 17.93 -0.66
C LYS A 77 6.96 17.57 -0.62
N VAL A 78 7.26 16.32 -0.96
CA VAL A 78 8.61 15.80 -1.08
C VAL A 78 8.80 15.27 -2.49
N SER A 79 9.89 15.68 -3.15
CA SER A 79 10.30 15.21 -4.47
C SER A 79 11.58 14.39 -4.35
N PHE A 80 11.63 13.25 -5.03
CA PHE A 80 12.76 12.33 -4.92
C PHE A 80 12.92 11.45 -6.16
N ILE A 81 14.11 10.93 -6.36
CA ILE A 81 14.38 9.74 -7.15
C ILE A 81 14.65 8.56 -6.20
N PRO A 82 14.36 7.31 -6.59
CA PRO A 82 14.58 6.14 -5.73
C PRO A 82 15.98 6.06 -5.11
N GLN A 83 16.99 6.55 -5.79
CA GLN A 83 18.36 6.61 -5.26
C GLN A 83 18.55 7.59 -4.11
N ASP A 84 17.77 8.66 -4.03
CA ASP A 84 17.90 9.67 -2.97
C ASP A 84 17.43 9.11 -1.62
N LEU A 85 16.49 8.19 -1.63
CA LEU A 85 15.91 7.60 -0.40
C LEU A 85 16.80 6.52 0.23
N ILE A 86 17.67 5.86 -0.55
CA ILE A 86 18.50 4.75 -0.05
C ILE A 86 19.40 5.19 1.12
N PRO A 87 20.19 6.28 1.03
CA PRO A 87 21.02 6.73 2.14
C PRO A 87 20.22 7.11 3.38
N LEU A 88 19.05 7.72 3.19
CA LEU A 88 18.16 8.15 4.26
C LEU A 88 17.55 6.96 4.99
N LEU A 89 17.06 5.95 4.25
CA LEU A 89 16.55 4.69 4.83
C LEU A 89 17.67 3.92 5.54
N THR A 90 18.88 3.90 4.96
CA THR A 90 20.02 3.24 5.59
C THR A 90 20.42 3.93 6.90
N MET A 91 20.32 5.25 6.98
CA MET A 91 20.57 6.01 8.21
C MET A 91 19.59 5.61 9.32
N ASN A 92 18.34 5.29 8.97
CA ASN A 92 17.32 4.79 9.89
C ASN A 92 17.43 3.27 10.16
N GLY A 93 18.51 2.63 9.72
CA GLY A 93 18.78 1.20 9.95
C GLY A 93 18.09 0.26 8.96
N VAL A 94 17.42 0.77 7.95
CA VAL A 94 16.70 -0.01 6.95
C VAL A 94 17.59 -0.28 5.73
N LYS A 95 17.84 -1.56 5.44
CA LYS A 95 18.59 -1.97 4.24
C LYS A 95 17.60 -2.19 3.09
N VAL A 96 17.63 -1.30 2.11
CA VAL A 96 16.72 -1.34 0.96
C VAL A 96 17.51 -1.19 -0.34
N GLU A 97 17.14 -1.95 -1.34
CA GLU A 97 17.67 -1.83 -2.69
C GLU A 97 16.78 -0.94 -3.58
N GLN A 98 17.38 -0.31 -4.59
CA GLN A 98 16.68 0.62 -5.47
C GLN A 98 15.45 0.01 -6.15
N TRP A 99 15.49 -1.27 -6.50
CA TRP A 99 14.37 -1.95 -7.15
C TRP A 99 13.15 -2.10 -6.23
N GLN A 100 13.35 -2.27 -4.92
CA GLN A 100 12.27 -2.36 -3.93
C GLN A 100 11.53 -1.01 -3.84
N ILE A 101 12.28 0.10 -3.74
CA ILE A 101 11.72 1.45 -3.74
C ILE A 101 10.95 1.71 -5.05
N ARG A 102 11.54 1.33 -6.21
CA ARG A 102 10.86 1.46 -7.51
C ARG A 102 9.57 0.68 -7.59
N LYS A 103 9.55 -0.53 -7.03
CA LYS A 103 8.35 -1.37 -6.99
C LYS A 103 7.25 -0.70 -6.16
N VAL A 104 7.56 -0.19 -4.97
CA VAL A 104 6.60 0.55 -4.15
C VAL A 104 6.05 1.76 -4.90
N VAL A 105 6.91 2.60 -5.45
CA VAL A 105 6.51 3.85 -6.12
C VAL A 105 5.65 3.59 -7.36
N LYS A 106 5.99 2.58 -8.19
CA LYS A 106 5.29 2.29 -9.44
C LYS A 106 4.08 1.39 -9.27
N ASP A 107 4.22 0.30 -8.52
CA ASP A 107 3.21 -0.76 -8.48
C ASP A 107 2.19 -0.52 -7.36
N VAL A 108 2.65 0.00 -6.21
CA VAL A 108 1.79 0.24 -5.04
C VAL A 108 1.22 1.66 -5.09
N TRP A 109 2.06 2.67 -5.15
CA TRP A 109 1.64 4.08 -5.16
C TRP A 109 1.18 4.56 -6.54
N ARG A 110 1.51 3.83 -7.61
CA ARG A 110 1.15 4.13 -9.01
C ARG A 110 1.55 5.56 -9.43
N LEU A 111 2.64 6.05 -8.88
CA LEU A 111 3.15 7.37 -9.22
C LEU A 111 3.87 7.35 -10.57
N THR A 112 3.70 8.42 -11.32
CA THR A 112 4.42 8.65 -12.57
C THR A 112 5.53 9.68 -12.33
N PRO A 113 6.74 9.45 -12.87
CA PRO A 113 7.81 10.44 -12.75
C PRO A 113 7.51 11.68 -13.60
N ALA A 114 8.15 12.78 -13.27
CA ALA A 114 8.13 13.99 -14.11
C ALA A 114 8.48 13.65 -15.56
N HIS A 115 7.75 14.23 -16.52
CA HIS A 115 7.92 13.93 -17.95
C HIS A 115 9.33 14.27 -18.43
N ASN A 116 9.86 15.42 -18.02
CA ASN A 116 11.19 15.92 -18.35
C ASN A 116 12.11 15.90 -17.12
N ALA A 117 13.41 15.97 -17.37
CA ALA A 117 14.38 16.24 -16.32
C ALA A 117 14.25 17.71 -15.89
N LEU A 118 13.81 17.92 -14.66
CA LEU A 118 13.63 19.23 -14.06
C LEU A 118 14.46 19.34 -12.78
N THR A 119 14.69 20.56 -12.33
CA THR A 119 15.31 20.83 -11.04
C THR A 119 14.31 20.54 -9.92
N TYR A 120 14.74 19.82 -8.91
CA TYR A 120 13.95 19.53 -7.71
C TYR A 120 14.83 19.59 -6.45
N LEU A 121 14.19 19.73 -5.30
CA LEU A 121 14.84 19.65 -3.99
C LEU A 121 14.87 18.18 -3.57
N ALA A 122 16.07 17.61 -3.57
CA ALA A 122 16.34 16.31 -2.98
C ALA A 122 16.75 16.46 -1.52
N TYR A 123 16.56 15.41 -0.74
CA TYR A 123 16.98 15.36 0.66
C TYR A 123 18.13 14.38 0.82
N GLN A 124 19.07 14.73 1.68
CA GLN A 124 20.25 13.90 1.97
C GLN A 124 20.59 13.94 3.45
N CYS A 125 21.33 12.92 3.91
CA CYS A 125 21.84 12.89 5.27
C CYS A 125 22.79 14.05 5.53
N ASP A 126 22.58 14.76 6.63
CA ASP A 126 23.54 15.77 7.09
C ASP A 126 24.58 15.10 8.00
N TYR A 127 25.74 14.80 7.44
CA TYR A 127 26.83 14.15 8.17
C TYR A 127 27.47 15.05 9.25
N THR A 128 27.16 16.35 9.24
CA THR A 128 27.65 17.28 10.27
C THR A 128 26.79 17.24 11.54
N LYS A 129 25.55 16.81 11.40
CA LYS A 129 24.56 16.72 12.49
C LYS A 129 23.82 15.40 12.40
N PRO A 130 24.26 14.35 13.12
CA PRO A 130 23.63 13.04 13.09
C PRO A 130 22.10 13.12 13.28
N GLY A 131 21.36 12.40 12.44
CA GLY A 131 19.89 12.38 12.48
C GLY A 131 19.19 13.56 11.82
N ARG A 132 19.91 14.47 11.17
CA ARG A 132 19.32 15.57 10.41
C ARG A 132 19.40 15.36 8.90
N VAL A 133 18.39 15.88 8.24
CA VAL A 133 18.26 15.86 6.79
C VAL A 133 18.47 17.27 6.26
N SER A 134 19.31 17.41 5.24
CA SER A 134 19.52 18.68 4.52
C SER A 134 18.97 18.59 3.11
N SER A 135 18.51 19.73 2.58
CA SER A 135 18.02 19.80 1.20
C SER A 135 19.15 20.16 0.24
N ILE A 136 19.14 19.55 -0.94
CA ILE A 136 20.07 19.84 -2.05
C ILE A 136 19.29 19.94 -3.35
N SER A 137 19.69 20.88 -4.22
CA SER A 137 19.10 21.00 -5.55
C SER A 137 19.72 19.96 -6.50
N ARG A 138 18.87 19.17 -7.17
CA ARG A 138 19.27 18.18 -8.18
C ARG A 138 18.43 18.31 -9.43
N VAL A 139 18.94 17.78 -10.54
CA VAL A 139 18.24 17.73 -11.82
C VAL A 139 17.95 16.27 -12.17
N GLY A 140 16.71 15.95 -12.50
CA GLY A 140 16.35 14.59 -12.87
C GLY A 140 14.84 14.42 -13.10
N ARG A 141 14.43 13.19 -13.44
CA ARG A 141 13.02 12.80 -13.53
C ARG A 141 12.62 12.24 -12.18
N PHE A 142 11.99 13.05 -11.36
CA PHE A 142 11.64 12.76 -9.99
C PHE A 142 10.15 12.38 -9.83
N TYR A 143 9.85 11.75 -8.74
CA TYR A 143 8.49 11.54 -8.24
C TYR A 143 8.17 12.59 -7.19
N THR A 144 6.91 12.98 -7.09
CA THR A 144 6.45 13.92 -6.06
C THR A 144 5.34 13.27 -5.25
N VAL A 145 5.44 13.40 -3.94
CA VAL A 145 4.46 12.92 -2.97
C VAL A 145 4.01 14.11 -2.13
N THR A 146 2.70 14.25 -1.96
CA THR A 146 2.08 15.30 -1.12
C THR A 146 1.68 14.73 0.23
N LYS A 147 1.52 15.60 1.21
CA LYS A 147 1.05 15.23 2.55
C LYS A 147 -0.32 14.53 2.49
N GLU A 148 -1.25 15.07 1.70
CA GLU A 148 -2.59 14.48 1.49
C GLU A 148 -2.52 13.06 0.95
N PHE A 149 -1.56 12.79 0.03
CA PHE A 149 -1.35 11.44 -0.50
C PHE A 149 -0.87 10.49 0.61
N ILE A 150 0.11 10.89 1.42
CA ILE A 150 0.64 10.09 2.54
C ILE A 150 -0.46 9.81 3.56
N ASP A 151 -1.27 10.81 3.89
CA ASP A 151 -2.38 10.65 4.84
C ASP A 151 -3.48 9.73 4.29
N SER A 152 -3.71 9.73 2.96
CA SER A 152 -4.66 8.85 2.30
C SER A 152 -4.27 7.37 2.33
N LEU A 153 -2.98 7.06 2.51
CA LEU A 153 -2.50 5.68 2.65
C LEU A 153 -2.96 5.02 3.96
N GLY A 154 -3.45 5.81 4.93
CA GLY A 154 -4.01 5.30 6.19
C GLY A 154 -2.98 4.56 7.06
N LEU A 155 -1.75 5.08 7.10
CA LEU A 155 -0.61 4.56 7.87
C LEU A 155 -0.33 5.45 9.06
#